data_51afe4bde3b28cba5b2d881a2fab8653
#
_entry.id   51afe4bde3b28cba5b2d881a2fab8653
#
_cell.length_a   1.000
_cell.length_b   1.000
_cell.length_c   1.000
_cell.angle_alpha   90.00
_cell.angle_beta   90.00
_cell.angle_gamma   90.00
#
_symmetry.space_group_name_H-M   'P 1'
#
loop_
_entity.id
_entity.type
_entity.pdbx_description
1 polymer ?
#
loop_
_entity_poly.entity_id
_entity_poly.type
_entity_poly.pdbx_seq_one_letter_code
_entity_poly.pdbx_strand_id
1 'polypeptide(L)'
;AQASDVTFGFQSTATDVAYSFQQVQGDSIRGALDLGGAGTLTSAYAQHRWLPSDRIDVTVGMRASDYDRTDQVYWEPRASAQLTVMDGVRLKGAWGRYNQFVKRVENEDVLEGSRDFWVMAGNQIDPSFAEHRILGISWESDDYLFDVEAYQKDLEGVSQFSTRARQQPGQSLTDLFFQGTGEAQGIEFLLQKKTGRLTGWVSYTLAEVNYELANFNQGIPFPASHDQRHEVKTVASYQAGPWTLASTWVYGSGKPYTVPEAQYPIKLLDGRSLSYIHVGEKNGERLPEYHRLDVSATRRFETATMFYELNFSLFNAYGRNNIWYRQFDLSELPMLVTDVTTLGFTPSIGLRIGIR
;
A
#
# COMPACT_ATOMS: atom_id res chain seq x y z
N ALA A 1 -26.93 28.27 -12.15
CA ALA A 1 -27.00 27.82 -13.55
C ALA A 1 -26.67 26.34 -13.57
N GLN A 2 -27.51 25.55 -14.25
CA GLN A 2 -27.17 24.12 -14.50
C GLN A 2 -25.92 24.09 -15.39
N ALA A 3 -24.86 23.45 -14.89
CA ALA A 3 -23.66 23.21 -15.65
C ALA A 3 -23.53 21.70 -15.94
N SER A 4 -23.07 21.38 -17.13
CA SER A 4 -22.86 20.01 -17.60
C SER A 4 -21.53 19.96 -18.32
N ASP A 5 -20.66 19.03 -17.92
CA ASP A 5 -19.35 18.84 -18.51
C ASP A 5 -19.17 17.38 -18.89
N VAL A 6 -18.69 17.14 -20.10
CA VAL A 6 -18.40 15.81 -20.62
C VAL A 6 -16.91 15.72 -20.92
N THR A 7 -16.27 14.78 -20.29
CA THR A 7 -14.84 14.48 -20.53
C THR A 7 -14.73 13.09 -21.15
N PHE A 8 -13.96 12.95 -22.21
CA PHE A 8 -13.63 11.67 -22.79
C PHE A 8 -12.14 11.61 -23.13
N GLY A 9 -11.60 10.42 -23.21
CA GLY A 9 -10.19 10.24 -23.52
C GLY A 9 -9.85 8.82 -23.90
N PHE A 10 -8.65 8.70 -24.42
CA PHE A 10 -8.01 7.45 -24.81
C PHE A 10 -6.63 7.38 -24.19
N GLN A 11 -6.22 6.19 -23.77
CA GLN A 11 -4.90 5.93 -23.19
C GLN A 11 -4.38 4.60 -23.70
N SER A 12 -3.11 4.57 -24.09
CA SER A 12 -2.38 3.33 -24.37
C SER A 12 -1.09 3.32 -23.54
N THR A 13 -0.87 2.21 -22.82
CA THR A 13 0.30 2.04 -21.95
C THR A 13 0.96 0.71 -22.26
N ALA A 14 2.18 0.76 -22.78
CA ALA A 14 3.02 -0.42 -22.94
C ALA A 14 3.85 -0.62 -21.65
N THR A 15 3.87 -1.84 -21.15
CA THR A 15 4.62 -2.22 -19.95
C THR A 15 5.47 -3.43 -20.27
N ASP A 16 6.72 -3.41 -19.83
CA ASP A 16 7.64 -4.54 -19.88
C ASP A 16 8.09 -4.86 -18.45
N VAL A 17 7.98 -6.11 -18.06
CA VAL A 17 8.37 -6.60 -16.73
C VAL A 17 9.37 -7.72 -16.93
N ALA A 18 10.53 -7.63 -16.26
CA ALA A 18 11.49 -8.71 -16.18
C ALA A 18 11.85 -8.96 -14.71
N TYR A 19 11.67 -10.18 -14.24
CA TYR A 19 12.03 -10.59 -12.90
C TYR A 19 12.72 -11.96 -12.98
N SER A 20 13.93 -12.04 -12.44
CA SER A 20 14.69 -13.28 -12.32
C SER A 20 15.03 -13.53 -10.87
N PHE A 21 14.68 -14.70 -10.36
CA PHE A 21 14.99 -15.16 -9.01
C PHE A 21 15.58 -16.56 -9.05
N GLN A 22 16.69 -16.76 -8.36
CA GLN A 22 17.32 -18.05 -8.22
C GLN A 22 17.47 -18.40 -6.74
N GLN A 23 16.96 -19.54 -6.36
CA GLN A 23 17.19 -20.09 -5.02
C GLN A 23 18.37 -21.06 -5.08
N VAL A 24 19.46 -20.71 -4.39
CA VAL A 24 20.67 -21.52 -4.29
C VAL A 24 20.68 -22.21 -2.93
N GLN A 25 20.93 -23.53 -2.92
CA GLN A 25 21.15 -24.26 -1.69
C GLN A 25 22.45 -25.09 -1.83
N GLY A 26 23.50 -24.69 -1.10
CA GLY A 26 24.87 -25.17 -1.34
C GLY A 26 25.34 -24.75 -2.73
N ASP A 27 25.96 -25.68 -3.47
CA ASP A 27 26.44 -25.44 -4.84
C ASP A 27 25.38 -25.70 -5.94
N SER A 28 24.14 -25.95 -5.57
CA SER A 28 23.08 -26.32 -6.51
C SER A 28 21.97 -25.26 -6.56
N ILE A 29 21.54 -24.86 -7.76
CA ILE A 29 20.35 -24.06 -7.99
C ILE A 29 19.14 -24.98 -7.78
N ARG A 30 18.31 -24.72 -6.77
CA ARG A 30 17.10 -25.50 -6.47
C ARG A 30 15.87 -25.03 -7.21
N GLY A 31 15.84 -23.80 -7.62
CA GLY A 31 14.74 -23.22 -8.37
C GLY A 31 15.18 -21.94 -9.05
N ALA A 32 14.75 -21.74 -10.27
CA ALA A 32 14.89 -20.49 -11.00
C ALA A 32 13.49 -20.04 -11.40
N LEU A 33 13.09 -18.83 -11.01
CA LEU A 33 11.90 -18.18 -11.48
C LEU A 33 12.33 -17.08 -12.44
N ASP A 34 11.93 -17.21 -13.68
CA ASP A 34 12.12 -16.19 -14.71
C ASP A 34 10.73 -15.77 -15.19
N LEU A 35 10.31 -14.60 -14.74
CA LEU A 35 9.03 -13.99 -15.10
C LEU A 35 9.33 -12.76 -15.92
N GLY A 36 8.94 -12.79 -17.17
CA GLY A 36 9.09 -11.64 -18.05
C GLY A 36 7.97 -11.58 -19.05
N GLY A 37 7.76 -10.40 -19.59
CA GLY A 37 6.81 -10.20 -20.67
C GLY A 37 6.51 -8.74 -20.90
N ALA A 38 6.09 -8.46 -22.13
CA ALA A 38 5.53 -7.17 -22.52
C ALA A 38 4.03 -7.28 -22.65
N GLY A 39 3.32 -6.22 -22.37
CA GLY A 39 1.87 -6.14 -22.56
C GLY A 39 1.44 -4.69 -22.78
N THR A 40 0.37 -4.50 -23.53
CA THR A 40 -0.20 -3.20 -23.85
C THR A 40 -1.63 -3.12 -23.33
N LEU A 41 -1.87 -2.14 -22.46
CA LEU A 41 -3.19 -1.77 -21.98
C LEU A 41 -3.72 -0.60 -22.81
N THR A 42 -4.80 -0.83 -23.52
CA THR A 42 -5.50 0.20 -24.28
C THR A 42 -6.85 0.48 -23.64
N SER A 43 -7.17 1.73 -23.39
CA SER A 43 -8.39 2.11 -22.70
C SER A 43 -9.04 3.34 -23.33
N ALA A 44 -10.36 3.33 -23.40
CA ALA A 44 -11.18 4.50 -23.70
C ALA A 44 -12.10 4.79 -22.53
N TYR A 45 -12.33 6.07 -22.26
CA TYR A 45 -13.25 6.46 -21.19
C TYR A 45 -14.10 7.66 -21.58
N ALA A 46 -15.28 7.72 -20.97
CA ALA A 46 -16.15 8.88 -20.99
C ALA A 46 -16.75 9.10 -19.60
N GLN A 47 -16.86 10.35 -19.18
CA GLN A 47 -17.54 10.72 -17.96
C GLN A 47 -18.36 12.00 -18.16
N HIS A 48 -19.46 12.06 -17.45
CA HIS A 48 -20.35 13.20 -17.43
C HIS A 48 -20.47 13.72 -16.00
N ARG A 49 -20.10 14.95 -15.81
CA ARG A 49 -20.33 15.70 -14.57
C ARG A 49 -21.55 16.62 -14.76
N TRP A 50 -22.51 16.47 -13.87
CA TRP A 50 -23.76 17.19 -13.91
C TRP A 50 -23.96 17.97 -12.60
N LEU A 51 -24.17 19.27 -12.73
CA LEU A 51 -24.43 20.21 -11.65
C LEU A 51 -25.88 20.73 -11.78
N PRO A 52 -26.90 19.97 -11.31
CA PRO A 52 -28.29 20.38 -11.42
C PRO A 52 -28.60 21.62 -10.58
N SER A 53 -27.80 21.88 -9.56
CA SER A 53 -27.85 23.09 -8.72
C SER A 53 -26.47 23.35 -8.11
N ASP A 54 -26.28 24.50 -7.49
CA ASP A 54 -25.02 24.84 -6.78
C ASP A 54 -24.76 23.96 -5.55
N ARG A 55 -25.72 23.10 -5.18
CA ARG A 55 -25.64 22.19 -4.04
C ARG A 55 -25.38 20.75 -4.41
N ILE A 56 -25.59 20.38 -5.66
CA ILE A 56 -25.54 18.99 -6.11
C ILE A 56 -24.51 18.86 -7.24
N ASP A 57 -23.56 17.98 -7.05
CA ASP A 57 -22.57 17.58 -8.04
C ASP A 57 -22.64 16.05 -8.21
N VAL A 58 -22.92 15.59 -9.42
CA VAL A 58 -23.00 14.17 -9.76
C VAL A 58 -22.07 13.90 -10.92
N THR A 59 -21.22 12.90 -10.78
CA THR A 59 -20.37 12.43 -11.87
C THR A 59 -20.63 10.95 -12.11
N VAL A 60 -20.87 10.58 -13.35
CA VAL A 60 -20.97 9.19 -13.81
C VAL A 60 -19.98 8.96 -14.94
N GLY A 61 -19.35 7.82 -14.98
CA GLY A 61 -18.36 7.51 -16.00
C GLY A 61 -18.25 6.02 -16.27
N MET A 62 -17.68 5.72 -17.42
CA MET A 62 -17.37 4.37 -17.89
C MET A 62 -15.98 4.39 -18.51
N ARG A 63 -15.15 3.40 -18.16
CA ARG A 63 -13.92 3.07 -18.86
C ARG A 63 -14.03 1.66 -19.42
N ALA A 64 -13.59 1.47 -20.64
CA ALA A 64 -13.38 0.18 -21.25
C ALA A 64 -11.89 -0.03 -21.46
N SER A 65 -11.36 -1.12 -20.92
CA SER A 65 -9.95 -1.46 -20.95
C SER A 65 -9.76 -2.79 -21.68
N ASP A 66 -8.90 -2.79 -22.67
CA ASP A 66 -8.45 -3.96 -23.43
C ASP A 66 -6.97 -4.20 -23.12
N TYR A 67 -6.65 -5.39 -22.66
CA TYR A 67 -5.28 -5.78 -22.35
C TYR A 67 -4.86 -6.94 -23.23
N ASP A 68 -3.85 -6.73 -24.04
CA ASP A 68 -3.42 -7.66 -25.10
C ASP A 68 -2.97 -9.06 -24.61
N ARG A 69 -2.87 -9.26 -23.30
CA ARG A 69 -2.55 -10.56 -22.69
C ARG A 69 -3.77 -11.30 -22.16
N THR A 70 -4.98 -10.76 -22.35
CA THR A 70 -6.26 -11.34 -21.95
C THR A 70 -7.24 -11.26 -23.14
N ASP A 71 -8.23 -12.16 -23.16
CA ASP A 71 -9.16 -12.29 -24.29
C ASP A 71 -10.49 -11.56 -24.07
N GLN A 72 -10.51 -10.52 -23.20
CA GLN A 72 -11.74 -9.82 -22.87
C GLN A 72 -11.54 -8.33 -22.63
N VAL A 73 -12.61 -7.57 -22.84
CA VAL A 73 -12.69 -6.15 -22.50
C VAL A 73 -13.25 -6.01 -21.09
N TYR A 74 -12.59 -5.19 -20.28
CA TYR A 74 -12.93 -4.91 -18.88
C TYR A 74 -13.71 -3.61 -18.79
N TRP A 75 -14.90 -3.67 -18.22
CA TRP A 75 -15.78 -2.53 -18.03
C TRP A 75 -15.71 -2.00 -16.62
N GLU A 76 -15.39 -0.73 -16.49
CA GLU A 76 -15.11 -0.06 -15.23
C GLU A 76 -16.04 1.14 -15.02
N PRO A 77 -17.32 0.87 -14.64
CA PRO A 77 -18.28 1.91 -14.30
C PRO A 77 -17.87 2.60 -13.00
N ARG A 78 -18.15 3.90 -12.91
CA ARG A 78 -17.95 4.69 -11.71
C ARG A 78 -19.02 5.76 -11.57
N ALA A 79 -19.41 6.04 -10.35
CA ALA A 79 -20.35 7.09 -10.02
C ALA A 79 -19.90 7.78 -8.72
N SER A 80 -20.09 9.09 -8.64
CA SER A 80 -19.93 9.83 -7.41
C SER A 80 -20.97 10.93 -7.32
N ALA A 81 -21.37 11.27 -6.09
CA ALA A 81 -22.29 12.36 -5.82
C ALA A 81 -21.83 13.15 -4.59
N GLN A 82 -22.02 14.45 -4.65
CA GLN A 82 -21.79 15.36 -3.53
C GLN A 82 -23.02 16.25 -3.37
N LEU A 83 -23.46 16.39 -2.11
CA LEU A 83 -24.58 17.24 -1.72
C LEU A 83 -24.10 18.26 -0.68
N THR A 84 -24.17 19.54 -1.00
CA THR A 84 -23.99 20.63 -0.02
C THR A 84 -25.28 20.79 0.79
N VAL A 85 -25.24 20.33 2.05
CA VAL A 85 -26.39 20.34 2.96
C VAL A 85 -26.61 21.73 3.54
N MET A 86 -25.53 22.36 3.97
CA MET A 86 -25.49 23.74 4.47
C MET A 86 -24.10 24.34 4.18
N ASP A 87 -23.94 25.63 4.44
CA ASP A 87 -22.66 26.30 4.19
C ASP A 87 -21.50 25.56 4.87
N GLY A 88 -20.51 25.20 4.07
CA GLY A 88 -19.35 24.47 4.50
C GLY A 88 -19.56 22.97 4.71
N VAL A 89 -20.79 22.42 4.76
CA VAL A 89 -21.05 20.99 5.01
C VAL A 89 -21.47 20.27 3.75
N ARG A 90 -20.74 19.21 3.41
CA ARG A 90 -20.98 18.38 2.23
C ARG A 90 -21.07 16.89 2.60
N LEU A 91 -22.08 16.22 2.08
CA LEU A 91 -22.16 14.76 2.04
C LEU A 91 -21.59 14.29 0.71
N LYS A 92 -20.86 13.19 0.71
CA LYS A 92 -20.25 12.61 -0.48
C LYS A 92 -20.42 11.08 -0.49
N GLY A 93 -20.60 10.56 -1.69
CA GLY A 93 -20.65 9.13 -1.91
C GLY A 93 -19.99 8.79 -3.24
N ALA A 94 -19.32 7.66 -3.29
CA ALA A 94 -18.71 7.15 -4.51
C ALA A 94 -18.81 5.63 -4.58
N TRP A 95 -18.94 5.14 -5.81
CA TRP A 95 -18.90 3.74 -6.15
C TRP A 95 -18.15 3.57 -7.46
N GLY A 96 -17.40 2.48 -7.59
CA GLY A 96 -16.72 2.18 -8.84
C GLY A 96 -16.09 0.81 -8.86
N ARG A 97 -15.87 0.31 -10.10
CA ARG A 97 -15.17 -0.93 -10.41
C ARG A 97 -13.86 -0.64 -11.11
N TYR A 98 -12.84 -1.41 -10.76
CA TYR A 98 -11.46 -1.17 -11.21
C TYR A 98 -10.77 -2.50 -11.48
N ASN A 99 -9.95 -2.53 -12.54
CA ASN A 99 -9.09 -3.68 -12.83
C ASN A 99 -7.63 -3.27 -12.82
N GLN A 100 -6.77 -4.18 -12.38
CA GLN A 100 -5.32 -3.99 -12.35
C GLN A 100 -4.63 -5.15 -13.06
N PHE A 101 -3.89 -4.84 -14.12
CA PHE A 101 -3.26 -5.82 -15.01
C PHE A 101 -1.79 -6.09 -14.69
N VAL A 102 -1.15 -5.17 -13.99
CA VAL A 102 0.22 -5.36 -13.47
C VAL A 102 0.16 -5.19 -11.98
N LYS A 103 0.56 -6.23 -11.25
CA LYS A 103 0.42 -6.26 -9.80
C LYS A 103 1.69 -6.70 -9.10
N ARG A 104 1.88 -6.22 -7.90
CA ARG A 104 2.93 -6.64 -6.99
C ARG A 104 2.47 -7.88 -6.25
N VAL A 105 3.29 -8.92 -6.26
CA VAL A 105 3.06 -10.16 -5.53
C VAL A 105 4.18 -10.33 -4.51
N GLU A 106 3.81 -10.71 -3.31
CA GLU A 106 4.73 -11.00 -2.23
C GLU A 106 5.24 -12.45 -2.35
N ASN A 107 6.56 -12.61 -2.37
CA ASN A 107 7.20 -13.90 -2.12
C ASN A 107 7.51 -13.97 -0.63
N GLU A 108 6.67 -14.67 0.12
CA GLU A 108 6.83 -14.80 1.55
C GLU A 108 8.06 -15.65 1.90
N ASP A 109 9.05 -15.00 2.49
CA ASP A 109 10.15 -15.66 3.17
C ASP A 109 9.99 -15.49 4.68
N VAL A 110 9.60 -16.57 5.35
CA VAL A 110 9.35 -16.56 6.80
C VAL A 110 10.62 -16.46 7.64
N LEU A 111 11.79 -16.70 7.06
CA LEU A 111 13.08 -16.68 7.77
C LEU A 111 13.79 -15.33 7.63
N GLU A 112 13.85 -14.80 6.42
CA GLU A 112 14.67 -13.62 6.09
C GLU A 112 13.85 -12.37 5.73
N GLY A 113 12.51 -12.47 5.76
CA GLY A 113 11.61 -11.39 5.35
C GLY A 113 11.19 -11.47 3.88
N SER A 114 9.96 -11.07 3.65
CA SER A 114 9.32 -11.19 2.34
C SER A 114 9.93 -10.24 1.32
N ARG A 115 9.93 -10.66 0.05
CA ARG A 115 10.35 -9.88 -1.11
C ARG A 115 9.21 -9.74 -2.08
N ASP A 116 9.09 -8.59 -2.69
CA ASP A 116 8.04 -8.31 -3.66
C ASP A 116 8.58 -8.35 -5.08
N PHE A 117 7.77 -8.78 -6.00
CA PHE A 117 8.04 -8.71 -7.43
C PHE A 117 6.79 -8.39 -8.23
N TRP A 118 6.99 -7.86 -9.44
CA TRP A 118 5.89 -7.49 -10.31
C TRP A 118 5.53 -8.64 -11.24
N VAL A 119 4.24 -8.87 -11.40
CA VAL A 119 3.69 -9.84 -12.36
C VAL A 119 2.65 -9.18 -13.24
N MET A 120 2.57 -9.66 -14.47
CA MET A 120 1.57 -9.24 -15.44
C MET A 120 0.44 -10.26 -15.47
N ALA A 121 -0.80 -9.76 -15.54
CA ALA A 121 -1.96 -10.61 -15.80
C ALA A 121 -1.85 -11.25 -17.18
N GLY A 122 -2.49 -12.39 -17.35
CA GLY A 122 -2.51 -13.18 -18.58
C GLY A 122 -3.14 -14.54 -18.33
N ASN A 123 -2.80 -15.54 -19.13
CA ASN A 123 -3.46 -16.85 -19.14
C ASN A 123 -3.45 -17.64 -17.82
N GLN A 124 -2.54 -17.33 -16.91
CA GLN A 124 -2.36 -18.05 -15.63
C GLN A 124 -2.59 -17.20 -14.39
N ILE A 125 -2.61 -15.88 -14.56
CA ILE A 125 -2.77 -14.93 -13.46
C ILE A 125 -3.87 -13.94 -13.88
N ASP A 126 -5.03 -14.03 -13.26
CA ASP A 126 -6.14 -13.13 -13.55
C ASP A 126 -5.79 -11.69 -13.18
N PRO A 127 -6.30 -10.68 -13.89
CA PRO A 127 -6.27 -9.30 -13.43
C PRO A 127 -6.91 -9.19 -12.05
N SER A 128 -6.36 -8.34 -11.19
CA SER A 128 -7.04 -8.03 -9.95
C SER A 128 -8.23 -7.14 -10.24
N PHE A 129 -9.32 -7.39 -9.54
CA PHE A 129 -10.56 -6.62 -9.61
C PHE A 129 -10.85 -6.02 -8.23
N ALA A 130 -11.42 -4.82 -8.20
CA ALA A 130 -11.88 -4.20 -6.98
C ALA A 130 -13.19 -3.44 -7.22
N GLU A 131 -14.17 -3.67 -6.33
CA GLU A 131 -15.36 -2.83 -6.21
C GLU A 131 -15.25 -1.95 -4.97
N HIS A 132 -15.31 -0.64 -5.15
CA HIS A 132 -15.18 0.33 -4.07
C HIS A 132 -16.52 1.00 -3.77
N ARG A 133 -16.83 1.16 -2.48
CA ARG A 133 -17.97 1.94 -1.95
C ARG A 133 -17.43 2.89 -0.90
N ILE A 134 -17.77 4.16 -1.02
CA ILE A 134 -17.31 5.23 -0.13
C ILE A 134 -18.49 6.12 0.24
N LEU A 135 -18.60 6.44 1.51
CA LEU A 135 -19.52 7.46 2.03
C LEU A 135 -18.74 8.40 2.94
N GLY A 136 -19.02 9.69 2.85
CA GLY A 136 -18.29 10.66 3.66
C GLY A 136 -19.09 11.92 3.95
N ILE A 137 -18.61 12.65 4.93
CA ILE A 137 -19.06 13.99 5.31
C ILE A 137 -17.84 14.87 5.48
N SER A 138 -17.90 16.08 4.94
CA SER A 138 -16.88 17.09 5.17
C SER A 138 -17.50 18.39 5.65
N TRP A 139 -16.77 19.06 6.53
CA TRP A 139 -17.04 20.45 6.90
C TRP A 139 -15.79 21.30 6.61
N GLU A 140 -16.00 22.39 5.91
CA GLU A 140 -14.93 23.29 5.49
C GLU A 140 -15.29 24.74 5.80
N SER A 141 -14.35 25.44 6.41
CA SER A 141 -14.36 26.89 6.61
C SER A 141 -13.09 27.51 6.01
N ASP A 142 -12.93 28.82 6.13
CA ASP A 142 -11.70 29.49 5.67
C ASP A 142 -10.46 28.95 6.37
N ASP A 143 -10.57 28.62 7.65
CA ASP A 143 -9.45 28.22 8.50
C ASP A 143 -9.30 26.71 8.67
N TYR A 144 -10.38 25.95 8.58
CA TYR A 144 -10.39 24.53 8.92
C TYR A 144 -11.06 23.67 7.84
N LEU A 145 -10.59 22.44 7.74
CA LEU A 145 -11.26 21.34 7.05
C LEU A 145 -11.38 20.17 8.03
N PHE A 146 -12.58 19.64 8.18
CA PHE A 146 -12.84 18.36 8.83
C PHE A 146 -13.48 17.42 7.83
N ASP A 147 -12.98 16.20 7.73
CA ASP A 147 -13.43 15.19 6.78
C ASP A 147 -13.51 13.83 7.45
N VAL A 148 -14.59 13.09 7.20
CA VAL A 148 -14.77 11.72 7.65
C VAL A 148 -15.27 10.90 6.48
N GLU A 149 -14.58 9.80 6.17
CA GLU A 149 -14.97 8.85 5.14
C GLU A 149 -15.00 7.43 5.68
N ALA A 150 -16.04 6.69 5.35
CA ALA A 150 -16.11 5.24 5.53
C ALA A 150 -16.02 4.58 4.15
N TYR A 151 -15.27 3.50 4.05
CA TYR A 151 -15.11 2.76 2.80
C TYR A 151 -15.20 1.25 3.01
N GLN A 152 -15.63 0.59 1.95
CA GLN A 152 -15.56 -0.86 1.76
C GLN A 152 -15.04 -1.15 0.36
N LYS A 153 -14.15 -2.14 0.24
CA LYS A 153 -13.60 -2.62 -1.03
C LYS A 153 -13.67 -4.14 -1.04
N ASP A 154 -14.37 -4.67 -2.02
CA ASP A 154 -14.37 -6.10 -2.30
C ASP A 154 -13.31 -6.36 -3.39
N LEU A 155 -12.43 -7.34 -3.16
CA LEU A 155 -11.26 -7.62 -4.00
C LEU A 155 -11.34 -9.03 -4.57
N GLU A 156 -11.03 -9.19 -5.85
CA GLU A 156 -10.88 -10.48 -6.52
C GLU A 156 -9.51 -10.56 -7.21
N GLY A 157 -9.02 -11.77 -7.46
CA GLY A 157 -7.71 -11.97 -8.06
C GLY A 157 -6.55 -11.49 -7.19
N VAL A 158 -6.75 -11.44 -5.87
CA VAL A 158 -5.65 -11.27 -4.91
C VAL A 158 -4.67 -12.40 -5.09
N SER A 159 -3.39 -12.09 -5.27
CA SER A 159 -2.39 -13.11 -5.60
C SER A 159 -1.31 -13.19 -4.54
N GLN A 160 -0.94 -14.42 -4.19
CA GLN A 160 0.17 -14.76 -3.32
C GLN A 160 1.09 -15.75 -4.06
N PHE A 161 2.39 -15.65 -3.83
CA PHE A 161 3.36 -16.61 -4.32
C PHE A 161 3.97 -17.33 -3.11
N SER A 162 4.08 -18.66 -3.19
CA SER A 162 4.68 -19.44 -2.10
C SER A 162 5.53 -20.60 -2.62
N THR A 163 6.82 -20.53 -2.34
CA THR A 163 7.75 -21.63 -2.60
C THR A 163 7.60 -22.80 -1.64
N ARG A 164 6.78 -22.66 -0.58
CA ARG A 164 6.45 -23.73 0.38
C ARG A 164 5.45 -24.73 -0.17
N ALA A 165 4.65 -24.34 -1.16
CA ALA A 165 3.81 -25.28 -1.89
C ALA A 165 4.71 -26.31 -2.57
N ARG A 166 4.45 -27.62 -2.32
CA ARG A 166 5.26 -28.69 -2.89
C ARG A 166 5.15 -28.65 -4.40
N GLN A 167 6.25 -28.33 -5.08
CA GLN A 167 6.36 -28.61 -6.51
C GLN A 167 6.23 -30.13 -6.74
N GLN A 168 5.20 -30.53 -7.45
CA GLN A 168 5.10 -31.86 -7.98
C GLN A 168 6.01 -31.96 -9.21
N PRO A 169 6.59 -33.14 -9.50
CA PRO A 169 7.36 -33.32 -10.72
C PRO A 169 6.52 -32.94 -11.95
N GLY A 170 7.01 -31.99 -12.75
CA GLY A 170 6.32 -31.46 -13.93
C GLY A 170 5.48 -30.20 -13.72
N GLN A 171 5.35 -29.69 -12.51
CA GLN A 171 4.74 -28.37 -12.25
C GLN A 171 5.67 -27.21 -12.61
N SER A 172 5.11 -26.20 -13.26
CA SER A 172 5.78 -24.94 -13.50
C SER A 172 5.84 -24.10 -12.23
N LEU A 173 6.83 -23.18 -12.12
CA LEU A 173 6.87 -22.19 -11.04
C LEU A 173 5.66 -21.24 -11.07
N THR A 174 5.01 -21.08 -12.22
CA THR A 174 3.75 -20.33 -12.35
C THR A 174 2.58 -20.98 -11.60
N ASP A 175 2.64 -22.30 -11.35
CA ASP A 175 1.63 -23.02 -10.55
C ASP A 175 1.76 -22.73 -9.04
N LEU A 176 2.79 -21.99 -8.63
CA LEU A 176 3.00 -21.52 -7.25
C LEU A 176 2.34 -20.15 -6.96
N PHE A 177 1.64 -19.60 -7.95
CA PHE A 177 0.77 -18.44 -7.74
C PHE A 177 -0.61 -18.92 -7.32
N PHE A 178 -1.04 -18.45 -6.18
CA PHE A 178 -2.36 -18.74 -5.63
C PHE A 178 -3.21 -17.47 -5.70
N GLN A 179 -4.44 -17.62 -6.13
CA GLN A 179 -5.38 -16.52 -6.24
C GLN A 179 -6.57 -16.73 -5.32
N GLY A 180 -7.13 -15.63 -4.87
CA GLY A 180 -8.27 -15.62 -3.97
C GLY A 180 -8.98 -14.28 -3.97
N THR A 181 -9.74 -14.05 -2.93
CA THR A 181 -10.51 -12.83 -2.70
C THR A 181 -9.96 -12.05 -1.51
N GLY A 182 -10.46 -10.86 -1.32
CA GLY A 182 -10.13 -10.05 -0.16
C GLY A 182 -11.20 -9.00 0.11
N GLU A 183 -11.17 -8.48 1.32
CA GLU A 183 -12.01 -7.38 1.74
C GLU A 183 -11.15 -6.35 2.46
N ALA A 184 -11.37 -5.06 2.14
CA ALA A 184 -10.77 -3.96 2.87
C ALA A 184 -11.87 -2.99 3.29
N GLN A 185 -11.90 -2.62 4.57
CA GLN A 185 -12.87 -1.68 5.11
C GLN A 185 -12.22 -0.75 6.12
N GLY A 186 -12.77 0.45 6.26
CA GLY A 186 -12.22 1.39 7.22
C GLY A 186 -13.00 2.68 7.33
N ILE A 187 -12.59 3.46 8.34
CA ILE A 187 -13.06 4.83 8.57
C ILE A 187 -11.82 5.71 8.68
N GLU A 188 -11.84 6.82 7.96
CA GLU A 188 -10.76 7.81 7.94
C GLU A 188 -11.27 9.15 8.46
N PHE A 189 -10.48 9.79 9.30
CA PHE A 189 -10.73 11.12 9.86
C PHE A 189 -9.59 12.04 9.47
N LEU A 190 -9.90 13.24 9.02
CA LEU A 190 -8.94 14.31 8.76
C LEU A 190 -9.40 15.59 9.40
N LEU A 191 -8.52 16.21 10.19
CA LEU A 191 -8.65 17.59 10.65
C LEU A 191 -7.45 18.39 10.16
N GLN A 192 -7.71 19.44 9.38
CA GLN A 192 -6.70 20.35 8.86
C GLN A 192 -6.95 21.78 9.31
N LYS A 193 -5.90 22.45 9.79
CA LYS A 193 -5.84 23.89 9.99
C LYS A 193 -5.07 24.51 8.82
N LYS A 194 -5.74 25.34 8.01
CA LYS A 194 -5.23 25.87 6.72
C LYS A 194 -4.44 27.16 6.86
N THR A 195 -4.79 28.00 7.81
CA THR A 195 -4.33 29.40 7.89
C THR A 195 -3.72 29.75 9.24
N GLY A 196 -3.03 30.90 9.29
CA GLY A 196 -2.40 31.43 10.49
C GLY A 196 -0.93 31.01 10.64
N ARG A 197 -0.32 31.36 11.79
CA ARG A 197 1.08 31.01 12.08
C ARG A 197 1.29 29.52 12.31
N LEU A 198 0.29 28.84 12.83
CA LEU A 198 0.26 27.40 12.99
C LEU A 198 -0.69 26.82 11.94
N THR A 199 -0.16 25.98 11.08
CA THR A 199 -0.90 25.21 10.08
C THR A 199 -0.53 23.74 10.18
N GLY A 200 -1.37 22.86 9.67
CA GLY A 200 -1.09 21.43 9.71
C GLY A 200 -2.36 20.60 9.66
N TRP A 201 -2.19 19.31 9.87
CA TRP A 201 -3.30 18.36 9.87
C TRP A 201 -3.01 17.15 10.76
N VAL A 202 -4.07 16.51 11.20
CA VAL A 202 -4.07 15.22 11.88
C VAL A 202 -5.01 14.32 11.11
N SER A 203 -4.55 13.13 10.75
CA SER A 203 -5.41 12.06 10.25
C SER A 203 -5.37 10.86 11.17
N TYR A 204 -6.49 10.17 11.24
CA TYR A 204 -6.62 8.88 11.90
C TYR A 204 -7.37 7.92 10.98
N THR A 205 -6.83 6.74 10.80
CA THR A 205 -7.43 5.65 10.04
C THR A 205 -7.64 4.44 10.95
N LEU A 206 -8.87 3.94 10.98
CA LEU A 206 -9.22 2.64 11.50
C LEU A 206 -9.55 1.76 10.32
N ALA A 207 -8.74 0.74 10.03
CA ALA A 207 -8.88 -0.08 8.85
C ALA A 207 -8.65 -1.57 9.14
N GLU A 208 -9.13 -2.39 8.24
CA GLU A 208 -8.92 -3.83 8.24
C GLU A 208 -8.84 -4.32 6.79
N VAL A 209 -7.87 -5.19 6.51
CA VAL A 209 -7.69 -5.82 5.21
C VAL A 209 -7.48 -7.31 5.42
N ASN A 210 -8.40 -8.13 4.93
CA ASN A 210 -8.33 -9.58 5.01
C ASN A 210 -8.31 -10.19 3.61
N TYR A 211 -7.60 -11.30 3.49
CA TYR A 211 -7.53 -12.12 2.28
C TYR A 211 -8.02 -13.54 2.58
N GLU A 212 -8.64 -14.16 1.58
CA GLU A 212 -9.08 -15.54 1.62
C GLU A 212 -8.56 -16.27 0.38
N LEU A 213 -7.70 -17.26 0.60
CA LEU A 213 -7.13 -18.11 -0.43
C LEU A 213 -7.28 -19.58 -0.01
N ALA A 214 -7.87 -20.41 -0.86
CA ALA A 214 -8.16 -21.82 -0.55
C ALA A 214 -6.95 -22.63 -0.07
N ASN A 215 -5.75 -22.27 -0.53
CA ASN A 215 -4.50 -22.99 -0.23
C ASN A 215 -3.73 -22.41 0.97
N PHE A 216 -4.25 -21.37 1.62
CA PHE A 216 -3.65 -20.76 2.81
C PHE A 216 -4.64 -20.82 3.98
N ASN A 217 -4.14 -21.04 5.19
CA ASN A 217 -4.95 -21.17 6.40
C ASN A 217 -6.19 -22.09 6.27
N GLN A 218 -6.09 -23.13 5.41
CA GLN A 218 -7.22 -24.04 5.14
C GLN A 218 -8.46 -23.31 4.55
N GLY A 219 -8.26 -22.19 3.86
CA GLY A 219 -9.34 -21.35 3.34
C GLY A 219 -9.96 -20.40 4.38
N ILE A 220 -9.40 -20.32 5.59
CA ILE A 220 -9.85 -19.35 6.60
C ILE A 220 -9.24 -17.99 6.28
N PRO A 221 -10.02 -16.89 6.28
CA PRO A 221 -9.50 -15.55 6.05
C PRO A 221 -8.36 -15.17 7.01
N PHE A 222 -7.39 -14.42 6.51
CA PHE A 222 -6.22 -13.95 7.25
C PHE A 222 -5.89 -12.50 6.91
N PRO A 223 -5.27 -11.73 7.85
CA PRO A 223 -4.89 -10.35 7.59
C PRO A 223 -3.88 -10.23 6.43
N ALA A 224 -4.05 -9.25 5.56
CA ALA A 224 -3.05 -8.92 4.55
C ALA A 224 -1.74 -8.45 5.22
N SER A 225 -0.58 -8.72 4.62
CA SER A 225 0.73 -8.34 5.19
C SER A 225 0.89 -6.82 5.43
N HIS A 226 0.12 -6.00 4.75
CA HIS A 226 0.09 -4.55 4.91
C HIS A 226 -1.05 -4.05 5.80
N ASP A 227 -1.85 -4.93 6.38
CA ASP A 227 -2.93 -4.54 7.30
C ASP A 227 -2.37 -3.77 8.49
N GLN A 228 -2.93 -2.60 8.76
CA GLN A 228 -2.64 -1.77 9.92
C GLN A 228 -3.96 -1.27 10.52
N ARG A 229 -4.36 -1.85 11.66
CA ARG A 229 -5.65 -1.55 12.29
C ARG A 229 -5.81 -0.07 12.66
N HIS A 230 -4.77 0.53 13.15
CA HIS A 230 -4.74 1.93 13.57
C HIS A 230 -3.57 2.64 12.94
N GLU A 231 -3.82 3.76 12.27
CA GLU A 231 -2.79 4.66 11.78
C GLU A 231 -3.13 6.10 12.19
N VAL A 232 -2.15 6.82 12.73
CA VAL A 232 -2.24 8.26 13.01
C VAL A 232 -1.09 8.96 12.32
N LYS A 233 -1.39 10.03 11.60
CA LYS A 233 -0.39 10.94 11.02
C LYS A 233 -0.70 12.36 11.45
N THR A 234 0.31 13.07 11.90
CA THR A 234 0.23 14.48 12.28
C THR A 234 1.33 15.24 11.60
N VAL A 235 0.97 16.33 10.93
CA VAL A 235 1.91 17.29 10.36
C VAL A 235 1.58 18.66 10.91
N ALA A 236 2.58 19.36 11.43
CA ALA A 236 2.43 20.73 11.92
C ALA A 236 3.56 21.61 11.38
N SER A 237 3.23 22.84 11.04
CA SER A 237 4.18 23.88 10.66
C SER A 237 3.86 25.15 11.43
N TYR A 238 4.87 25.74 12.06
CA TYR A 238 4.74 26.96 12.85
C TYR A 238 5.73 28.02 12.40
N GLN A 239 5.19 29.20 12.04
CA GLN A 239 5.98 30.36 11.64
C GLN A 239 6.39 31.18 12.86
N ALA A 240 7.64 31.04 13.28
CA ALA A 240 8.24 31.74 14.41
C ALA A 240 9.18 32.87 13.93
N GLY A 241 8.61 33.99 13.54
CA GLY A 241 9.37 35.07 12.92
C GLY A 241 10.07 34.63 11.63
N PRO A 242 11.41 34.69 11.54
CA PRO A 242 12.15 34.25 10.34
C PRO A 242 12.32 32.74 10.25
N TRP A 243 11.89 31.98 11.25
CA TRP A 243 11.99 30.54 11.30
C TRP A 243 10.66 29.88 10.95
N THR A 244 10.74 28.82 10.16
CA THR A 244 9.65 27.86 9.98
C THR A 244 10.03 26.58 10.72
N LEU A 245 9.27 26.25 11.75
CA LEU A 245 9.40 25.00 12.50
C LEU A 245 8.37 24.00 11.95
N ALA A 246 8.79 22.79 11.66
CA ALA A 246 7.86 21.76 11.21
C ALA A 246 8.09 20.44 11.96
N SER A 247 7.01 19.71 12.13
CA SER A 247 7.05 18.37 12.71
C SER A 247 6.12 17.41 11.98
N THR A 248 6.54 16.15 11.91
CA THR A 248 5.72 15.04 11.44
C THR A 248 5.77 13.94 12.48
N TRP A 249 4.61 13.52 12.96
CA TRP A 249 4.52 12.34 13.81
C TRP A 249 3.64 11.29 13.15
N VAL A 250 4.14 10.05 13.15
CA VAL A 250 3.47 8.90 12.56
C VAL A 250 3.38 7.81 13.62
N TYR A 251 2.20 7.23 13.75
CA TYR A 251 1.94 6.03 14.52
C TYR A 251 1.21 5.01 13.64
N GLY A 252 1.58 3.74 13.76
CA GLY A 252 0.88 2.63 13.14
C GLY A 252 0.88 1.41 14.05
N SER A 253 -0.26 0.74 14.20
CA SER A 253 -0.31 -0.56 14.86
C SER A 253 0.55 -1.58 14.11
N GLY A 254 1.01 -2.62 14.80
CA GLY A 254 1.88 -3.64 14.24
C GLY A 254 1.31 -4.30 12.99
N LYS A 255 2.15 -4.45 11.96
CA LYS A 255 1.82 -5.21 10.75
C LYS A 255 1.83 -6.70 11.03
N PRO A 256 0.95 -7.48 10.40
CA PRO A 256 0.92 -8.92 10.57
C PRO A 256 2.09 -9.60 9.85
N TYR A 257 2.52 -10.74 10.39
CA TYR A 257 3.52 -11.61 9.81
C TYR A 257 3.30 -13.06 10.22
N THR A 258 3.91 -13.99 9.47
CA THR A 258 3.85 -15.44 9.73
C THR A 258 5.06 -15.86 10.56
N VAL A 259 4.85 -16.62 11.63
CA VAL A 259 5.92 -17.12 12.50
C VAL A 259 6.28 -18.54 12.10
N PRO A 260 7.58 -18.87 11.91
CA PRO A 260 8.02 -20.26 11.85
C PRO A 260 8.00 -20.87 13.25
N GLU A 261 7.38 -22.06 13.42
CA GLU A 261 7.22 -22.70 14.72
C GLU A 261 8.24 -23.79 14.98
N ALA A 262 8.63 -24.52 13.93
CA ALA A 262 9.59 -25.61 14.05
C ALA A 262 10.30 -25.91 12.72
N GLN A 263 11.50 -26.49 12.82
CA GLN A 263 12.22 -27.07 11.71
C GLN A 263 12.60 -28.51 12.04
N TYR A 264 12.33 -29.42 11.12
CA TYR A 264 12.71 -30.80 11.30
C TYR A 264 13.11 -31.51 9.99
N PRO A 265 14.06 -32.45 10.02
CA PRO A 265 14.44 -33.18 8.82
C PRO A 265 13.42 -34.26 8.48
N ILE A 266 12.97 -34.31 7.24
CA ILE A 266 12.17 -35.39 6.69
C ILE A 266 13.12 -36.27 5.89
N LYS A 267 13.29 -37.55 6.30
CA LYS A 267 14.04 -38.55 5.52
C LYS A 267 13.18 -39.09 4.39
N LEU A 268 13.66 -38.97 3.18
CA LEU A 268 13.04 -39.55 1.99
C LEU A 268 13.38 -41.00 1.84
N LEU A 269 12.60 -41.75 1.05
CA LEU A 269 12.83 -43.17 0.77
C LEU A 269 14.15 -43.44 0.03
N ASP A 270 14.67 -42.43 -0.68
CA ASP A 270 15.98 -42.50 -1.37
C ASP A 270 17.18 -42.15 -0.46
N GLY A 271 16.94 -41.96 0.85
CA GLY A 271 17.97 -41.69 1.85
C GLY A 271 18.32 -40.19 2.00
N ARG A 272 17.83 -39.30 1.14
CA ARG A 272 18.03 -37.86 1.28
C ARG A 272 17.23 -37.30 2.46
N SER A 273 17.75 -36.26 3.10
CA SER A 273 17.02 -35.48 4.11
C SER A 273 16.59 -34.13 3.51
N LEU A 274 15.32 -33.81 3.65
CA LEU A 274 14.78 -32.49 3.37
C LEU A 274 14.50 -31.78 4.68
N SER A 275 14.91 -30.54 4.81
CA SER A 275 14.49 -29.69 5.93
C SER A 275 13.05 -29.17 5.67
N TYR A 276 12.17 -29.41 6.62
CA TYR A 276 10.80 -28.90 6.59
C TYR A 276 10.61 -27.86 7.68
N ILE A 277 10.06 -26.72 7.31
CA ILE A 277 9.71 -25.64 8.24
C ILE A 277 8.20 -25.68 8.45
N HIS A 278 7.81 -25.95 9.69
CA HIS A 278 6.43 -25.76 10.12
C HIS A 278 6.20 -24.30 10.47
N VAL A 279 5.13 -23.72 9.96
CA VAL A 279 4.76 -22.33 10.20
C VAL A 279 3.39 -22.27 10.87
N GLY A 280 3.19 -21.28 11.71
CA GLY A 280 1.90 -20.95 12.28
C GLY A 280 0.89 -20.44 11.24
N GLU A 281 -0.19 -19.89 11.73
CA GLU A 281 -1.20 -19.27 10.87
C GLU A 281 -0.59 -18.16 10.01
N LYS A 282 -1.04 -18.10 8.74
CA LYS A 282 -0.60 -17.03 7.82
C LYS A 282 -0.94 -15.67 8.40
N ASN A 283 0.09 -14.84 8.63
CA ASN A 283 -0.05 -13.50 9.20
C ASN A 283 -0.78 -13.49 10.57
N GLY A 284 -0.65 -14.56 11.36
CA GLY A 284 -1.32 -14.73 12.66
C GLY A 284 -0.75 -13.85 13.77
N GLU A 285 0.50 -13.42 13.66
CA GLU A 285 1.16 -12.57 14.66
C GLU A 285 1.37 -11.15 14.14
N ARG A 286 1.57 -10.20 15.06
CA ARG A 286 1.82 -8.79 14.72
C ARG A 286 3.13 -8.30 15.29
N LEU A 287 3.86 -7.51 14.47
CA LEU A 287 5.02 -6.74 14.93
C LEU A 287 4.58 -5.72 15.99
N PRO A 288 5.49 -5.24 16.84
CA PRO A 288 5.23 -4.09 17.71
C PRO A 288 4.78 -2.87 16.90
N GLU A 289 4.06 -1.99 17.57
CA GLU A 289 3.64 -0.72 16.96
C GLU A 289 4.84 0.12 16.48
N TYR A 290 4.66 0.77 15.36
CA TYR A 290 5.59 1.72 14.77
C TYR A 290 5.21 3.15 15.17
N HIS A 291 6.16 3.95 15.67
CA HIS A 291 5.95 5.39 15.72
C HIS A 291 7.27 6.17 15.61
N ARG A 292 7.18 7.38 15.05
CA ARG A 292 8.32 8.22 14.78
C ARG A 292 7.93 9.69 14.81
N LEU A 293 8.79 10.50 15.36
CA LEU A 293 8.71 11.96 15.30
C LEU A 293 9.89 12.49 14.48
N ASP A 294 9.58 13.26 13.46
CA ASP A 294 10.54 14.02 12.69
C ASP A 294 10.30 15.51 12.96
N VAL A 295 11.36 16.28 13.14
CA VAL A 295 11.28 17.72 13.36
C VAL A 295 12.26 18.46 12.48
N SER A 296 11.90 19.66 12.06
CA SER A 296 12.80 20.52 11.31
C SER A 296 12.65 22.00 11.67
N ALA A 297 13.74 22.74 11.48
CA ALA A 297 13.76 24.19 11.61
C ALA A 297 14.43 24.78 10.36
N THR A 298 13.71 25.60 9.64
CA THR A 298 14.18 26.25 8.43
C THR A 298 14.23 27.75 8.64
N ARG A 299 15.34 28.38 8.26
CA ARG A 299 15.48 29.83 8.25
C ARG A 299 15.88 30.33 6.89
N ARG A 300 15.12 31.29 6.37
CA ARG A 300 15.39 31.96 5.10
C ARG A 300 15.94 33.36 5.32
N PHE A 301 17.03 33.65 4.62
CA PHE A 301 17.68 34.96 4.57
C PHE A 301 17.60 35.48 3.12
N GLU A 302 17.25 36.73 2.95
CA GLU A 302 17.11 37.34 1.62
C GLU A 302 18.03 38.57 1.54
N THR A 303 18.70 38.68 0.39
CA THR A 303 19.43 39.87 -0.03
C THR A 303 18.78 40.45 -1.30
N ALA A 304 19.29 41.55 -1.83
CA ALA A 304 18.74 42.14 -3.05
C ALA A 304 18.77 41.20 -4.27
N THR A 305 19.74 40.27 -4.34
CA THR A 305 19.98 39.41 -5.51
C THR A 305 19.95 37.93 -5.23
N MET A 306 19.98 37.53 -3.98
CA MET A 306 20.08 36.11 -3.57
C MET A 306 19.20 35.80 -2.38
N PHE A 307 18.82 34.54 -2.25
CA PHE A 307 18.30 33.99 -1.00
C PHE A 307 19.13 32.78 -0.54
N TYR A 308 19.18 32.61 0.77
CA TYR A 308 19.81 31.49 1.46
C TYR A 308 18.78 30.86 2.37
N GLU A 309 18.64 29.55 2.29
CA GLU A 309 17.73 28.80 3.13
C GLU A 309 18.53 27.73 3.87
N LEU A 310 18.59 27.85 5.18
CA LEU A 310 19.28 26.91 6.06
C LEU A 310 18.23 26.02 6.73
N ASN A 311 18.36 24.72 6.56
CA ASN A 311 17.46 23.71 7.15
C ASN A 311 18.24 22.80 8.10
N PHE A 312 17.70 22.62 9.28
CA PHE A 312 18.09 21.60 10.24
C PHE A 312 16.96 20.61 10.39
N SER A 313 17.23 19.33 10.31
CA SER A 313 16.20 18.31 10.52
C SER A 313 16.72 17.13 11.33
N LEU A 314 15.81 16.56 12.10
CA LEU A 314 16.01 15.34 12.89
C LEU A 314 14.96 14.32 12.47
N PHE A 315 15.41 13.26 11.84
CA PHE A 315 14.59 12.09 11.59
C PHE A 315 14.60 11.20 12.82
N ASN A 316 13.45 10.66 13.21
CA ASN A 316 13.30 9.84 14.40
C ASN A 316 13.88 10.51 15.67
N ALA A 317 13.38 11.70 15.98
CA ALA A 317 13.96 12.62 16.96
C ALA A 317 14.12 12.02 18.37
N TYR A 318 13.31 11.03 18.76
CA TYR A 318 13.45 10.32 20.03
C TYR A 318 14.13 8.95 19.91
N GLY A 319 14.67 8.59 18.73
CA GLY A 319 15.55 7.43 18.54
C GLY A 319 14.90 6.07 18.77
N ARG A 320 13.57 5.92 18.49
CA ARG A 320 12.89 4.64 18.64
C ARG A 320 13.43 3.60 17.65
N ASN A 321 13.71 2.40 18.16
CA ASN A 321 14.01 1.23 17.34
C ASN A 321 12.70 0.64 16.78
N ASN A 322 12.27 1.13 15.61
CA ASN A 322 11.10 0.60 14.93
C ASN A 322 11.47 -0.65 14.15
N ILE A 323 10.80 -1.76 14.42
CA ILE A 323 11.05 -3.02 13.73
C ILE A 323 10.45 -2.95 12.32
N TRP A 324 11.27 -3.30 11.32
CA TRP A 324 10.85 -3.44 9.94
C TRP A 324 10.34 -4.84 9.65
N TYR A 325 11.16 -5.87 10.03
CA TYR A 325 10.79 -7.29 9.95
C TYR A 325 11.62 -8.09 10.96
N ARG A 326 11.25 -9.36 11.15
CA ARG A 326 11.98 -10.33 11.97
C ARG A 326 12.65 -11.36 11.11
N GLN A 327 13.88 -11.71 11.48
CA GLN A 327 14.60 -12.87 10.96
C GLN A 327 14.59 -13.99 12.01
N PHE A 328 14.48 -15.23 11.54
CA PHE A 328 14.42 -16.40 12.39
C PHE A 328 15.52 -17.37 12.00
N ASP A 329 16.37 -17.76 12.95
CA ASP A 329 17.32 -18.85 12.81
C ASP A 329 16.80 -20.07 13.59
N LEU A 330 16.37 -21.09 12.83
CA LEU A 330 15.82 -22.32 13.37
C LEU A 330 16.89 -23.37 13.68
N SER A 331 18.17 -23.12 13.38
CA SER A 331 19.28 -24.02 13.69
C SER A 331 19.67 -23.96 15.17
N GLU A 332 19.31 -22.88 15.86
CA GLU A 332 19.57 -22.66 17.29
C GLU A 332 18.42 -23.14 18.17
N LEU A 333 18.71 -23.58 19.39
CA LEU A 333 17.72 -23.97 20.40
C LEU A 333 18.00 -23.25 21.73
N PRO A 334 17.11 -22.34 22.18
CA PRO A 334 15.85 -21.93 21.53
C PRO A 334 16.08 -21.18 20.22
N MET A 335 15.07 -21.17 19.33
CA MET A 335 15.07 -20.42 18.07
C MET A 335 15.55 -18.98 18.29
N LEU A 336 16.56 -18.57 17.51
CA LEU A 336 17.06 -17.20 17.58
C LEU A 336 16.18 -16.28 16.72
N VAL A 337 15.70 -15.20 17.34
CA VAL A 337 14.89 -14.15 16.68
C VAL A 337 15.69 -12.87 16.64
N THR A 338 15.87 -12.31 15.44
CA THR A 338 16.58 -11.05 15.24
C THR A 338 15.63 -10.00 14.68
N ASP A 339 15.45 -8.88 15.40
CA ASP A 339 14.68 -7.75 14.96
C ASP A 339 15.52 -6.85 14.03
N VAL A 340 15.11 -6.73 12.77
CA VAL A 340 15.71 -5.79 11.82
C VAL A 340 14.95 -4.48 11.91
N THR A 341 15.65 -3.40 12.26
CA THR A 341 15.06 -2.09 12.53
C THR A 341 15.22 -1.12 11.37
N THR A 342 14.31 -0.15 11.29
CA THR A 342 14.45 1.01 10.40
C THR A 342 15.50 1.99 10.93
N LEU A 343 15.79 3.06 10.18
CA LEU A 343 16.72 4.11 10.60
C LEU A 343 16.36 4.68 11.97
N GLY A 344 17.35 4.77 12.85
CA GLY A 344 17.28 5.41 14.15
C GLY A 344 17.35 6.94 14.07
N PHE A 345 17.81 7.56 15.15
CA PHE A 345 18.05 9.01 15.21
C PHE A 345 19.05 9.46 14.12
N THR A 346 18.58 10.32 13.21
CA THR A 346 19.39 10.76 12.06
C THR A 346 19.27 12.28 11.89
N PRO A 347 20.29 13.05 12.30
CA PRO A 347 20.34 14.49 12.05
C PRO A 347 20.79 14.80 10.62
N SER A 348 20.27 15.90 10.07
CA SER A 348 20.62 16.38 8.75
C SER A 348 20.66 17.91 8.73
N ILE A 349 21.57 18.47 7.92
CA ILE A 349 21.67 19.90 7.65
C ILE A 349 21.67 20.11 6.15
N GLY A 350 20.88 21.09 5.69
CA GLY A 350 20.77 21.46 4.29
C GLY A 350 20.96 22.96 4.09
N LEU A 351 21.64 23.33 3.01
CA LEU A 351 21.76 24.71 2.53
C LEU A 351 21.25 24.80 1.10
N ARG A 352 20.32 25.71 0.86
CA ARG A 352 19.82 26.05 -0.48
C ARG A 352 20.16 27.50 -0.77
N ILE A 353 20.76 27.76 -1.92
CA ILE A 353 21.10 29.09 -2.41
C ILE A 353 20.39 29.29 -3.74
N GLY A 354 19.74 30.43 -3.92
CA GLY A 354 19.09 30.80 -5.18
C GLY A 354 19.32 32.26 -5.53
N ILE A 355 19.32 32.55 -6.82
CA ILE A 355 19.39 33.90 -7.39
C ILE A 355 17.94 34.33 -7.66
N ARG A 356 17.64 35.59 -7.38
CA ARG A 356 16.32 36.24 -7.68
C ARG A 356 16.27 36.74 -9.10
#